data_71e7ba8f8e7d63a929000606207356f8
#
_entry.id   71e7ba8f8e7d63a929000606207356f8
#
_cell.length_a   1.000
_cell.length_b   1.000
_cell.length_c   1.000
_cell.angle_alpha   90.00
_cell.angle_beta   90.00
_cell.angle_gamma   90.00
#
_symmetry.space_group_name_H-M   'P 1'
#
loop_
_entity.id
_entity.type
_entity.pdbx_description
1 polymer ?
#
loop_
_entity_poly.entity_id
_entity_poly.type
_entity_poly.pdbx_seq_one_letter_code
_entity_poly.pdbx_strand_id
1 'polypeptide(L)'
;MKQFKPNLIKAALISGGMAFGSAPALAQEADTDAVDEASLEVIQVSGIRGSLQRAQAIKMDNTSIVEALSAEDIGKLPDTSIAESIARLPGLAGERRNGRTSGISVRGFNENYVGTTLNGRELLGMGDNRGVEFDLYPTEIVSNILVYKTPEAGLMTQGIGGTVDIQTVSPLSAQKTVTINGTYEANQEEAGNPDFDNKGHRLSFNYVDQFADDKLGVALVIADMESPRQEQYFRGWGYADADPTKAAEGVEVPEGTVILGGHDSFTRSAMLERTSVAGVIEYAPTDNLKIQFDALYIDFEENDARRGVEEGGAEWGTGAYTITGVEDGLVTSGYYDGFLSVIRNDARQQEAELTTFGLNVEYVINDNWTATLDVSMGEVDKTITDIESYSGVGRAGIDGRPLTPRAWTMTSTGAVYSDHPTLDGVDLTDPNSIYLAGPQAWGGSLTPVERFRNVEGFGPNTAQDGFVNEPIFEETLDAVRLDLEGFVEWGIFTQLTAGVNYQEREKSKDNNGAYLTSPQWPNQELVPNPIGIADLSHIGIDGVIAYDSLGLYRSGYYIETE
;
A
#
# COMPACT_ATOMS: atom_id res chain seq x y z
N MET A 1 -24.50 -12.05 1.28
CA MET A 1 -23.79 -13.30 0.91
C MET A 1 -23.51 -13.29 -0.59
N LYS A 2 -22.45 -12.64 -1.03
CA LYS A 2 -21.90 -12.86 -2.36
C LYS A 2 -20.98 -14.08 -2.26
N GLN A 3 -21.33 -15.15 -2.95
CA GLN A 3 -20.49 -16.37 -3.01
C GLN A 3 -19.15 -16.02 -3.66
N PHE A 4 -18.08 -16.33 -2.98
CA PHE A 4 -16.71 -16.36 -3.49
C PHE A 4 -16.69 -17.07 -4.84
N LYS A 5 -16.50 -16.36 -5.93
CA LYS A 5 -16.13 -16.96 -7.21
C LYS A 5 -14.62 -17.07 -7.23
N PRO A 6 -14.03 -18.27 -7.31
CA PRO A 6 -12.59 -18.38 -7.50
C PRO A 6 -12.22 -17.65 -8.79
N ASN A 7 -11.25 -16.76 -8.68
CA ASN A 7 -10.83 -15.91 -9.79
C ASN A 7 -10.35 -16.81 -10.95
N LEU A 8 -11.11 -16.87 -12.04
CA LEU A 8 -10.85 -17.73 -13.20
C LEU A 8 -9.47 -17.46 -13.81
N ILE A 9 -8.92 -16.26 -13.58
CA ILE A 9 -7.59 -15.85 -14.03
C ILE A 9 -6.51 -16.56 -13.20
N LYS A 10 -6.65 -16.65 -11.86
CA LYS A 10 -5.73 -17.43 -10.99
C LYS A 10 -5.69 -18.90 -11.41
N ALA A 11 -6.86 -19.50 -11.71
CA ALA A 11 -6.94 -20.89 -12.20
C ALA A 11 -6.29 -21.08 -13.57
N ALA A 12 -6.37 -20.09 -14.47
CA ALA A 12 -5.75 -20.15 -15.79
C ALA A 12 -4.23 -20.04 -15.73
N LEU A 13 -3.67 -19.19 -14.84
CA LEU A 13 -2.23 -19.05 -14.64
C LEU A 13 -1.60 -20.31 -14.02
N ILE A 14 -2.25 -20.92 -13.04
CA ILE A 14 -1.77 -22.14 -12.38
C ILE A 14 -1.86 -23.36 -13.35
N SER A 15 -2.89 -23.45 -14.18
CA SER A 15 -3.02 -24.54 -15.16
C SER A 15 -2.13 -24.37 -16.39
N GLY A 16 -1.77 -23.12 -16.79
CA GLY A 16 -0.84 -22.83 -17.89
C GLY A 16 0.62 -23.19 -17.55
N GLY A 17 1.05 -23.04 -16.30
CA GLY A 17 2.42 -23.32 -15.85
C GLY A 17 2.79 -24.82 -15.82
N MET A 18 1.82 -25.73 -15.83
CA MET A 18 2.08 -27.18 -15.81
C MET A 18 2.15 -27.84 -17.19
N ALA A 19 1.87 -27.12 -18.29
CA ALA A 19 1.76 -27.73 -19.63
C ALA A 19 3.02 -27.62 -20.50
N PHE A 20 4.06 -26.89 -20.09
CA PHE A 20 5.30 -26.76 -20.86
C PHE A 20 6.50 -27.44 -20.18
N GLY A 21 6.39 -28.74 -20.00
CA GLY A 21 7.51 -29.62 -19.70
C GLY A 21 8.19 -30.10 -20.98
N SER A 22 9.46 -29.72 -21.15
CA SER A 22 10.46 -30.31 -22.04
C SER A 22 10.17 -30.34 -23.56
N ALA A 23 10.61 -29.28 -24.26
CA ALA A 23 11.02 -29.41 -25.66
C ALA A 23 12.58 -29.37 -25.74
N PRO A 24 13.24 -30.30 -26.44
CA PRO A 24 14.70 -30.28 -26.61
C PRO A 24 15.12 -29.16 -27.55
N ALA A 25 16.10 -28.37 -27.13
CA ALA A 25 16.76 -27.40 -27.98
C ALA A 25 17.46 -28.12 -29.13
N LEU A 26 17.00 -27.91 -30.37
CA LEU A 26 17.72 -28.28 -31.58
C LEU A 26 18.72 -27.17 -31.88
N ALA A 27 19.98 -27.46 -31.64
CA ALA A 27 21.08 -26.64 -32.16
C ALA A 27 21.07 -26.75 -33.70
N GLN A 28 20.90 -25.62 -34.37
CA GLN A 28 21.07 -25.53 -35.82
C GLN A 28 22.50 -25.12 -36.10
N GLU A 29 23.22 -25.98 -36.82
CA GLU A 29 24.56 -25.72 -37.32
C GLU A 29 24.53 -24.56 -38.35
N ALA A 30 25.40 -23.59 -38.15
CA ALA A 30 25.58 -22.48 -39.07
C ALA A 30 26.38 -22.96 -40.29
N ASP A 31 25.78 -22.84 -41.46
CA ASP A 31 26.46 -22.97 -42.75
C ASP A 31 27.15 -21.64 -43.07
N THR A 32 28.46 -21.72 -43.26
CA THR A 32 29.32 -20.61 -43.72
C THR A 32 29.29 -20.58 -45.23
N ASP A 33 28.78 -19.48 -45.81
CA ASP A 33 29.37 -18.81 -46.99
C ASP A 33 28.42 -17.71 -47.51
N ALA A 34 28.82 -16.46 -47.38
CA ALA A 34 28.80 -15.40 -48.37
C ALA A 34 29.07 -14.03 -47.71
N VAL A 35 30.21 -13.50 -48.01
CA VAL A 35 30.54 -12.08 -47.77
C VAL A 35 29.79 -11.27 -48.81
N ASP A 36 28.86 -10.39 -48.40
CA ASP A 36 28.61 -9.19 -49.17
C ASP A 36 27.91 -8.08 -48.31
N GLU A 37 28.45 -6.88 -48.49
CA GLU A 37 27.97 -5.56 -48.15
C GLU A 37 27.77 -5.24 -46.65
N ALA A 38 28.46 -4.20 -46.19
CA ALA A 38 28.44 -3.62 -44.88
C ALA A 38 27.02 -3.28 -44.39
N SER A 39 26.34 -4.27 -43.83
CA SER A 39 25.28 -4.01 -42.89
C SER A 39 25.95 -3.47 -41.64
N LEU A 40 25.70 -2.21 -41.32
CA LEU A 40 25.96 -1.69 -39.97
C LEU A 40 25.27 -2.65 -38.99
N GLU A 41 26.06 -3.52 -38.34
CA GLU A 41 25.54 -4.27 -37.19
C GLU A 41 25.07 -3.25 -36.17
N VAL A 42 23.77 -3.08 -36.09
CA VAL A 42 23.17 -2.37 -34.98
C VAL A 42 23.39 -3.25 -33.75
N ILE A 43 24.45 -2.97 -32.98
CA ILE A 43 24.70 -3.63 -31.71
C ILE A 43 23.59 -3.21 -30.79
N GLN A 44 22.59 -4.07 -30.66
CA GLN A 44 21.50 -3.83 -29.70
C GLN A 44 22.01 -4.10 -28.30
N VAL A 45 22.14 -3.05 -27.50
CA VAL A 45 22.57 -3.12 -26.11
C VAL A 45 21.35 -3.43 -25.28
N SER A 46 21.27 -4.64 -24.73
CA SER A 46 20.19 -5.10 -23.85
C SER A 46 20.61 -5.04 -22.37
N GLY A 47 19.66 -5.23 -21.46
CA GLY A 47 19.85 -5.22 -20.02
C GLY A 47 20.10 -3.81 -19.45
N ILE A 48 20.68 -3.73 -18.26
CA ILE A 48 20.91 -2.48 -17.50
C ILE A 48 21.60 -1.40 -18.35
N ARG A 49 22.61 -1.77 -19.11
CA ARG A 49 23.35 -0.81 -19.94
C ARG A 49 22.48 -0.24 -21.06
N GLY A 50 21.64 -1.07 -21.67
CA GLY A 50 20.70 -0.63 -22.70
C GLY A 50 19.63 0.31 -22.12
N SER A 51 19.09 -0.01 -20.97
CA SER A 51 18.11 0.80 -20.24
C SER A 51 18.68 2.20 -19.91
N LEU A 52 19.90 2.27 -19.37
CA LEU A 52 20.57 3.54 -19.08
C LEU A 52 20.83 4.38 -20.34
N GLN A 53 21.20 3.75 -21.45
CA GLN A 53 21.41 4.46 -22.74
C GLN A 53 20.10 5.01 -23.29
N ARG A 54 19.01 4.23 -23.24
CA ARG A 54 17.68 4.71 -23.66
C ARG A 54 17.21 5.88 -22.79
N ALA A 55 17.31 5.75 -21.46
CA ALA A 55 16.97 6.83 -20.53
C ALA A 55 17.76 8.12 -20.80
N GLN A 56 19.06 7.99 -21.13
CA GLN A 56 19.89 9.14 -21.48
C GLN A 56 19.48 9.77 -22.82
N ALA A 57 19.16 8.96 -23.83
CA ALA A 57 18.68 9.45 -25.12
C ALA A 57 17.36 10.23 -24.96
N ILE A 58 16.39 9.71 -24.23
CA ILE A 58 15.12 10.38 -23.92
C ILE A 58 15.38 11.76 -23.29
N LYS A 59 16.31 11.85 -22.33
CA LYS A 59 16.66 13.14 -21.69
C LYS A 59 17.31 14.12 -22.66
N MET A 60 18.07 13.64 -23.64
CA MET A 60 18.74 14.50 -24.63
C MET A 60 17.78 15.01 -25.70
N ASP A 61 16.81 14.20 -26.07
CA ASP A 61 15.84 14.53 -27.12
C ASP A 61 14.67 15.38 -26.63
N ASN A 62 14.45 15.46 -25.29
CA ASN A 62 13.36 16.20 -24.69
C ASN A 62 13.70 17.69 -24.55
N THR A 63 12.75 18.57 -24.87
CA THR A 63 12.90 20.02 -24.73
C THR A 63 12.72 20.52 -23.29
N SER A 64 12.01 19.76 -22.46
CA SER A 64 11.79 20.05 -21.05
C SER A 64 12.87 19.39 -20.17
N ILE A 65 13.01 19.86 -18.93
CA ILE A 65 13.90 19.22 -17.94
C ILE A 65 13.21 17.96 -17.43
N VAL A 66 13.67 16.82 -17.93
CA VAL A 66 13.11 15.51 -17.57
C VAL A 66 14.15 14.60 -16.93
N GLU A 67 13.69 13.73 -16.05
CA GLU A 67 14.36 12.49 -15.70
C GLU A 67 13.65 11.33 -16.40
N ALA A 68 14.41 10.32 -16.77
CA ALA A 68 13.87 9.17 -17.46
C ALA A 68 14.39 7.87 -16.85
N LEU A 69 13.52 6.88 -16.78
CA LEU A 69 13.85 5.50 -16.45
C LEU A 69 13.24 4.63 -17.53
N SER A 70 14.06 3.77 -18.12
CA SER A 70 13.62 2.80 -19.12
C SER A 70 13.76 1.40 -18.53
N ALA A 71 12.77 0.55 -18.69
CA ALA A 71 12.85 -0.85 -18.27
C ALA A 71 13.99 -1.57 -18.99
N GLU A 72 14.66 -2.53 -18.33
CA GLU A 72 15.72 -3.33 -18.94
C GLU A 72 15.19 -4.16 -20.12
N ASP A 73 14.04 -4.81 -19.86
CA ASP A 73 13.16 -5.47 -20.83
C ASP A 73 11.72 -5.06 -20.49
N ILE A 74 10.78 -5.39 -21.34
CA ILE A 74 9.35 -5.13 -21.10
C ILE A 74 8.95 -5.72 -19.75
N GLY A 75 8.41 -4.89 -18.87
CA GLY A 75 7.97 -5.31 -17.54
C GLY A 75 9.08 -5.64 -16.54
N LYS A 76 10.34 -5.26 -16.83
CA LYS A 76 11.45 -5.44 -15.88
C LYS A 76 11.99 -4.11 -15.39
N LEU A 77 11.28 -3.49 -14.46
CA LEU A 77 11.87 -2.43 -13.66
C LEU A 77 12.88 -3.01 -12.64
N PRO A 78 13.87 -2.20 -12.22
CA PRO A 78 14.90 -2.67 -11.28
C PRO A 78 14.37 -3.01 -9.89
N ASP A 79 13.15 -2.55 -9.55
CA ASP A 79 12.55 -2.69 -8.23
C ASP A 79 11.18 -3.36 -8.28
N THR A 80 10.69 -3.77 -7.11
CA THR A 80 9.41 -4.45 -6.96
C THR A 80 8.21 -3.51 -7.08
N SER A 81 8.41 -2.20 -6.93
CA SER A 81 7.37 -1.18 -7.11
C SER A 81 7.82 -0.08 -8.04
N ILE A 82 6.86 0.52 -8.76
CA ILE A 82 7.09 1.69 -9.63
C ILE A 82 7.67 2.85 -8.80
N ALA A 83 7.14 3.07 -7.59
CA ALA A 83 7.58 4.14 -6.70
C ALA A 83 9.04 3.98 -6.27
N GLU A 84 9.50 2.77 -5.95
CA GLU A 84 10.90 2.52 -5.60
C GLU A 84 11.84 2.77 -6.76
N SER A 85 11.44 2.39 -7.97
CA SER A 85 12.21 2.66 -9.18
C SER A 85 12.34 4.15 -9.46
N ILE A 86 11.26 4.91 -9.33
CA ILE A 86 11.23 6.37 -9.50
C ILE A 86 12.07 7.07 -8.42
N ALA A 87 12.03 6.60 -7.18
CA ALA A 87 12.75 7.20 -6.06
C ALA A 87 14.29 7.22 -6.23
N ARG A 88 14.82 6.44 -7.16
CA ARG A 88 16.25 6.45 -7.53
C ARG A 88 16.65 7.64 -8.41
N LEU A 89 15.67 8.31 -9.02
CA LEU A 89 15.94 9.44 -9.90
C LEU A 89 16.27 10.70 -9.09
N PRO A 90 17.16 11.58 -9.57
CA PRO A 90 17.57 12.78 -8.83
C PRO A 90 16.40 13.70 -8.48
N GLY A 91 16.29 14.08 -7.20
CA GLY A 91 15.26 14.99 -6.68
C GLY A 91 13.90 14.34 -6.48
N LEU A 92 13.83 13.00 -6.48
CA LEU A 92 12.65 12.24 -6.14
C LEU A 92 12.89 11.43 -4.87
N ALA A 93 11.82 11.18 -4.10
CA ALA A 93 11.86 10.33 -2.93
C ALA A 93 10.56 9.51 -2.83
N GLY A 94 10.69 8.26 -2.40
CA GLY A 94 9.53 7.41 -2.15
C GLY A 94 8.90 7.73 -0.79
N GLU A 95 7.60 7.85 -0.77
CA GLU A 95 6.81 7.99 0.46
C GLU A 95 6.36 6.62 0.92
N ARG A 96 6.86 6.19 2.08
CA ARG A 96 6.50 4.89 2.65
C ARG A 96 5.25 5.00 3.51
N ARG A 97 4.30 4.13 3.24
CA ARG A 97 3.10 3.91 4.04
C ARG A 97 3.04 2.45 4.44
N ASN A 98 2.91 2.20 5.73
CA ASN A 98 2.83 0.84 6.25
C ASN A 98 3.94 -0.10 5.70
N GLY A 99 5.19 0.40 5.64
CA GLY A 99 6.34 -0.38 5.18
C GLY A 99 6.52 -0.48 3.65
N ARG A 100 5.54 -0.06 2.81
CA ARG A 100 5.61 -0.04 1.34
C ARG A 100 5.85 1.37 0.82
N THR A 101 6.58 1.48 -0.28
CA THR A 101 6.69 2.73 -1.03
C THR A 101 5.48 2.84 -1.96
N SER A 102 4.51 3.64 -1.57
CA SER A 102 3.25 3.85 -2.28
C SER A 102 3.22 5.17 -3.03
N GLY A 103 3.57 6.27 -2.38
CA GLY A 103 3.59 7.61 -2.98
C GLY A 103 4.97 8.06 -3.43
N ILE A 104 5.00 9.14 -4.23
CA ILE A 104 6.25 9.78 -4.69
C ILE A 104 6.22 11.26 -4.36
N SER A 105 7.32 11.71 -3.74
CA SER A 105 7.64 13.12 -3.58
C SER A 105 8.59 13.57 -4.68
N VAL A 106 8.28 14.69 -5.33
CA VAL A 106 9.13 15.31 -6.35
C VAL A 106 9.59 16.67 -5.83
N ARG A 107 10.91 16.85 -5.68
CA ARG A 107 11.52 18.09 -5.15
C ARG A 107 10.96 18.54 -3.80
N GLY A 108 10.59 17.57 -2.94
CA GLY A 108 10.03 17.82 -1.61
C GLY A 108 8.53 18.10 -1.57
N PHE A 109 7.85 18.11 -2.72
CA PHE A 109 6.40 18.16 -2.78
C PHE A 109 5.84 16.74 -2.74
N ASN A 110 4.89 16.47 -1.84
CA ASN A 110 4.26 15.17 -1.72
C ASN A 110 3.34 14.87 -2.93
N GLU A 111 2.80 13.66 -2.97
CA GLU A 111 1.99 13.15 -4.09
C GLU A 111 0.82 14.05 -4.49
N ASN A 112 0.22 14.82 -3.56
CA ASN A 112 -0.88 15.75 -3.87
C ASN A 112 -0.49 16.87 -4.84
N TYR A 113 0.80 17.17 -4.93
CA TYR A 113 1.36 18.23 -5.76
C TYR A 113 2.13 17.68 -6.96
N VAL A 114 2.04 16.39 -7.22
CA VAL A 114 2.66 15.69 -8.34
C VAL A 114 1.57 15.23 -9.30
N GLY A 115 1.66 15.62 -10.56
CA GLY A 115 0.81 15.07 -11.61
C GLY A 115 1.27 13.65 -11.97
N THR A 116 0.34 12.75 -12.22
CA THR A 116 0.67 11.38 -12.64
C THR A 116 -0.18 10.97 -13.82
N THR A 117 0.48 10.46 -14.86
CA THR A 117 -0.17 10.02 -16.11
C THR A 117 0.27 8.63 -16.53
N LEU A 118 -0.57 7.95 -17.30
CA LEU A 118 -0.27 6.74 -18.06
C LEU A 118 -0.48 7.05 -19.55
N ASN A 119 0.59 6.96 -20.35
CA ASN A 119 0.55 7.35 -21.77
C ASN A 119 0.01 8.79 -21.99
N GLY A 120 0.37 9.73 -21.12
CA GLY A 120 -0.08 11.12 -21.15
C GLY A 120 -1.50 11.38 -20.62
N ARG A 121 -2.24 10.37 -20.17
CA ARG A 121 -3.58 10.46 -19.58
C ARG A 121 -3.51 10.44 -18.07
N GLU A 122 -4.30 11.27 -17.40
CA GLU A 122 -4.31 11.31 -15.92
C GLU A 122 -4.65 9.94 -15.33
N LEU A 123 -3.91 9.54 -14.30
CA LEU A 123 -4.16 8.32 -13.55
C LEU A 123 -5.11 8.57 -12.37
N LEU A 124 -5.92 7.56 -12.08
CA LEU A 124 -6.78 7.50 -10.91
C LEU A 124 -6.00 7.02 -9.68
N GLY A 125 -6.41 7.45 -8.48
CA GLY A 125 -5.81 7.06 -7.21
C GLY A 125 -6.84 6.48 -6.26
N MET A 126 -6.39 5.65 -5.32
CA MET A 126 -7.26 5.05 -4.29
C MET A 126 -7.38 5.88 -3.01
N GLY A 127 -6.57 6.93 -2.84
CA GLY A 127 -6.50 7.72 -1.61
C GLY A 127 -7.60 8.77 -1.47
N ASP A 128 -7.64 9.41 -0.32
CA ASP A 128 -8.54 10.53 -0.03
C ASP A 128 -8.14 11.82 -0.74
N ASN A 129 -6.99 11.83 -1.40
CA ASN A 129 -6.35 12.98 -2.00
C ASN A 129 -6.25 12.85 -3.53
N ARG A 130 -5.48 13.72 -4.17
CA ARG A 130 -5.24 13.70 -5.62
C ARG A 130 -4.06 12.80 -6.03
N GLY A 131 -3.29 12.34 -5.06
CA GLY A 131 -2.12 11.51 -5.30
C GLY A 131 -2.49 10.15 -5.86
N VAL A 132 -1.53 9.53 -6.52
CA VAL A 132 -1.65 8.17 -7.04
C VAL A 132 -0.78 7.24 -6.20
N GLU A 133 -1.37 6.18 -5.74
CA GLU A 133 -0.68 5.11 -5.06
C GLU A 133 -0.09 4.15 -6.11
N PHE A 134 1.24 4.19 -6.26
CA PHE A 134 1.94 3.43 -7.30
C PHE A 134 1.99 1.92 -7.04
N ASP A 135 1.70 1.48 -5.82
CA ASP A 135 1.57 0.06 -5.49
C ASP A 135 0.26 -0.57 -6.03
N LEU A 136 -0.72 0.25 -6.42
CA LEU A 136 -1.87 -0.20 -7.19
C LEU A 136 -1.46 -0.70 -8.58
N TYR A 137 -0.48 -0.03 -9.22
CA TYR A 137 -0.13 -0.29 -10.62
C TYR A 137 0.98 -1.34 -10.76
N PRO A 138 0.82 -2.34 -11.67
CA PRO A 138 1.83 -3.37 -11.88
C PRO A 138 3.06 -2.80 -12.61
N THR A 139 4.25 -3.14 -12.11
CA THR A 139 5.52 -2.79 -12.76
C THR A 139 5.66 -3.42 -14.16
N GLU A 140 4.96 -4.50 -14.38
CA GLU A 140 5.00 -5.33 -15.58
C GLU A 140 4.43 -4.65 -16.83
N ILE A 141 3.59 -3.62 -16.68
CA ILE A 141 3.07 -2.84 -17.82
C ILE A 141 4.04 -1.75 -18.29
N VAL A 142 5.05 -1.44 -17.48
CA VAL A 142 5.90 -0.26 -17.66
C VAL A 142 7.02 -0.53 -18.66
N SER A 143 7.12 0.30 -19.69
CA SER A 143 8.24 0.37 -20.61
C SER A 143 9.19 1.52 -20.26
N ASN A 144 8.67 2.71 -20.02
CA ASN A 144 9.42 3.87 -19.61
C ASN A 144 8.68 4.67 -18.55
N ILE A 145 9.41 5.45 -17.78
CA ILE A 145 8.86 6.47 -16.89
C ILE A 145 9.59 7.77 -17.18
N LEU A 146 8.82 8.83 -17.40
CA LEU A 146 9.32 10.18 -17.58
C LEU A 146 8.89 11.04 -16.40
N VAL A 147 9.79 11.82 -15.86
CA VAL A 147 9.48 12.77 -14.80
C VAL A 147 9.80 14.18 -15.29
N TYR A 148 8.76 14.91 -15.64
CA TYR A 148 8.84 16.32 -16.05
C TYR A 148 9.02 17.20 -14.83
N LYS A 149 10.17 17.87 -14.75
CA LYS A 149 10.50 18.81 -13.67
C LYS A 149 10.12 20.25 -14.00
N THR A 150 9.80 20.52 -15.25
CA THR A 150 9.31 21.82 -15.72
C THR A 150 7.95 21.64 -16.38
N PRO A 151 7.04 22.62 -16.25
CA PRO A 151 5.76 22.57 -16.92
C PRO A 151 5.94 22.60 -18.44
N GLU A 152 5.05 21.90 -19.14
CA GLU A 152 5.00 21.83 -20.59
C GLU A 152 3.53 21.92 -21.04
N ALA A 153 3.26 22.70 -22.09
CA ALA A 153 1.88 22.95 -22.54
C ALA A 153 1.17 21.68 -23.02
N GLY A 154 1.92 20.67 -23.45
CA GLY A 154 1.40 19.37 -23.89
C GLY A 154 0.97 18.43 -22.78
N LEU A 155 1.33 18.68 -21.52
CA LEU A 155 0.95 17.82 -20.40
C LEU A 155 -0.48 18.13 -19.95
N MET A 156 -1.32 17.08 -19.85
CA MET A 156 -2.73 17.24 -19.49
C MET A 156 -2.94 17.48 -18.01
N THR A 157 -2.18 16.80 -17.16
CA THR A 157 -2.14 17.07 -15.72
C THR A 157 -0.75 17.52 -15.32
N GLN A 158 -0.67 18.57 -14.52
CA GLN A 158 0.60 19.14 -14.08
C GLN A 158 0.59 19.39 -12.58
N GLY A 159 1.59 18.82 -11.91
CA GLY A 159 1.85 19.11 -10.50
C GLY A 159 2.84 20.28 -10.34
N ILE A 160 2.72 21.03 -9.25
CA ILE A 160 3.70 22.05 -8.86
C ILE A 160 5.08 21.43 -8.63
N GLY A 161 5.14 20.23 -8.08
CA GLY A 161 6.36 19.45 -7.87
C GLY A 161 6.96 18.95 -9.17
N GLY A 162 6.13 18.51 -10.10
CA GLY A 162 6.48 17.89 -11.36
C GLY A 162 5.36 16.97 -11.84
N THR A 163 5.59 16.29 -12.96
CA THR A 163 4.65 15.31 -13.53
C THR A 163 5.38 14.02 -13.84
N VAL A 164 4.84 12.90 -13.37
CA VAL A 164 5.32 11.55 -13.66
C VAL A 164 4.44 10.97 -14.77
N ASP A 165 5.03 10.63 -15.91
CA ASP A 165 4.35 9.93 -17.00
C ASP A 165 4.89 8.51 -17.10
N ILE A 166 4.00 7.54 -16.88
CA ILE A 166 4.27 6.12 -17.05
C ILE A 166 3.89 5.75 -18.49
N GLN A 167 4.79 5.07 -19.18
CA GLN A 167 4.55 4.67 -20.56
C GLN A 167 4.52 3.16 -20.67
N THR A 168 3.52 2.65 -21.36
CA THR A 168 3.40 1.23 -21.72
C THR A 168 4.24 0.93 -22.97
N VAL A 169 4.37 -0.35 -23.29
CA VAL A 169 5.03 -0.77 -24.52
C VAL A 169 4.22 -0.35 -25.75
N SER A 170 4.90 0.12 -26.81
CA SER A 170 4.34 0.30 -28.15
C SER A 170 4.61 -0.96 -28.97
N PRO A 171 3.60 -1.83 -29.21
CA PRO A 171 3.84 -3.14 -29.81
C PRO A 171 4.33 -3.09 -31.27
N LEU A 172 4.04 -2.06 -32.05
CA LEU A 172 4.56 -1.93 -33.41
C LEU A 172 6.05 -1.62 -33.46
N SER A 173 6.59 -0.96 -32.41
CA SER A 173 8.01 -0.59 -32.34
C SER A 173 8.83 -1.50 -31.44
N ALA A 174 8.18 -2.37 -30.66
CA ALA A 174 8.85 -3.29 -29.75
C ALA A 174 9.28 -4.58 -30.46
N GLN A 175 10.22 -5.29 -29.84
CA GLN A 175 10.60 -6.63 -30.31
C GLN A 175 9.52 -7.66 -29.97
N LYS A 176 9.31 -8.62 -30.89
CA LYS A 176 8.48 -9.80 -30.63
C LYS A 176 9.01 -10.55 -29.41
N THR A 177 8.17 -10.70 -28.41
CA THR A 177 8.60 -11.23 -27.12
C THR A 177 7.49 -12.07 -26.48
N VAL A 178 7.89 -13.21 -25.92
CA VAL A 178 7.07 -13.99 -24.98
C VAL A 178 7.91 -14.20 -23.73
N THR A 179 7.48 -13.65 -22.61
CA THR A 179 8.22 -13.77 -21.35
C THR A 179 7.31 -14.25 -20.24
N ILE A 180 7.79 -15.21 -19.46
CA ILE A 180 7.18 -15.64 -18.21
C ILE A 180 8.21 -15.37 -17.12
N ASN A 181 7.81 -14.60 -16.10
CA ASN A 181 8.62 -14.35 -14.94
C ASN A 181 7.94 -14.94 -13.69
N GLY A 182 8.75 -15.50 -12.81
CA GLY A 182 8.32 -15.98 -11.51
C GLY A 182 9.31 -15.54 -10.44
N THR A 183 8.81 -14.94 -9.37
CA THR A 183 9.60 -14.55 -8.20
C THR A 183 8.94 -15.12 -6.97
N TYR A 184 9.73 -15.70 -6.09
CA TYR A 184 9.31 -16.10 -4.75
C TYR A 184 9.86 -15.08 -3.75
N GLU A 185 9.00 -14.62 -2.85
CA GLU A 185 9.32 -13.67 -1.80
C GLU A 185 9.20 -14.35 -0.43
N ALA A 186 10.11 -14.05 0.49
CA ALA A 186 9.99 -14.47 1.88
C ALA A 186 10.60 -13.38 2.77
N ASN A 187 9.88 -12.96 3.79
CA ASN A 187 10.43 -12.10 4.82
C ASN A 187 11.38 -12.91 5.70
N GLN A 188 12.43 -12.28 6.19
CA GLN A 188 13.39 -12.90 7.11
C GLN A 188 12.75 -13.22 8.46
N GLU A 189 11.86 -12.33 8.91
CA GLU A 189 11.12 -12.50 10.15
C GLU A 189 9.86 -13.33 9.91
N GLU A 190 9.54 -14.23 10.82
CA GLU A 190 8.27 -14.95 10.82
C GLU A 190 7.11 -13.98 11.04
N ALA A 191 5.90 -14.40 10.64
CA ALA A 191 4.71 -13.59 10.87
C ALA A 191 4.42 -13.49 12.37
N GLY A 192 4.31 -12.27 12.89
CA GLY A 192 3.97 -12.04 14.29
C GLY A 192 2.52 -12.36 14.63
N ASN A 193 1.64 -12.39 13.62
CA ASN A 193 0.24 -12.80 13.74
C ASN A 193 0.06 -14.24 13.24
N PRO A 194 -0.68 -15.11 13.99
CA PRO A 194 -0.72 -16.55 13.72
C PRO A 194 -1.50 -16.95 12.45
N ASP A 195 -2.31 -16.06 11.91
CA ASP A 195 -3.15 -16.24 10.72
C ASP A 195 -2.54 -15.65 9.44
N PHE A 196 -1.28 -15.19 9.49
CA PHE A 196 -0.57 -14.64 8.35
C PHE A 196 0.66 -15.49 7.99
N ASP A 197 1.02 -15.49 6.71
CA ASP A 197 2.28 -16.08 6.22
C ASP A 197 3.31 -14.95 5.99
N ASN A 198 4.60 -15.32 6.05
CA ASN A 198 5.71 -14.43 5.70
C ASN A 198 6.24 -14.67 4.27
N LYS A 199 5.52 -15.41 3.45
CA LYS A 199 5.89 -15.83 2.10
C LYS A 199 4.91 -15.30 1.08
N GLY A 200 5.45 -15.01 -0.10
CA GLY A 200 4.66 -14.53 -1.22
C GLY A 200 5.25 -14.92 -2.56
N HIS A 201 4.61 -14.47 -3.62
CA HIS A 201 5.07 -14.72 -4.97
C HIS A 201 4.65 -13.59 -5.92
N ARG A 202 5.33 -13.55 -7.07
CA ARG A 202 4.94 -12.73 -8.21
C ARG A 202 5.12 -13.55 -9.48
N LEU A 203 4.06 -13.62 -10.26
CA LEU A 203 4.03 -14.31 -11.55
C LEU A 203 3.62 -13.31 -12.63
N SER A 204 4.30 -13.30 -13.77
CA SER A 204 3.85 -12.49 -14.89
C SER A 204 4.06 -13.21 -16.23
N PHE A 205 3.12 -12.89 -17.15
CA PHE A 205 3.18 -13.28 -18.55
C PHE A 205 3.13 -12.03 -19.40
N ASN A 206 4.12 -11.87 -20.30
CA ASN A 206 4.20 -10.75 -21.23
C ASN A 206 4.29 -11.30 -22.65
N TYR A 207 3.45 -10.78 -23.53
CA TYR A 207 3.40 -11.13 -24.94
C TYR A 207 3.41 -9.87 -25.78
N VAL A 208 4.29 -9.81 -26.78
CA VAL A 208 4.32 -8.77 -27.82
C VAL A 208 4.57 -9.42 -29.16
N ASP A 209 3.73 -9.11 -30.14
CA ASP A 209 3.88 -9.58 -31.51
C ASP A 209 3.31 -8.59 -32.53
N GLN A 210 3.72 -8.73 -33.79
CA GLN A 210 3.24 -7.95 -34.91
C GLN A 210 2.68 -8.87 -35.99
N PHE A 211 1.60 -8.43 -36.63
CA PHE A 211 0.82 -9.14 -37.65
C PHE A 211 0.55 -8.23 -38.84
N ALA A 212 0.03 -8.80 -39.93
CA ALA A 212 -0.41 -8.07 -41.14
C ALA A 212 0.73 -7.21 -41.73
N ASP A 213 1.88 -7.81 -41.95
CA ASP A 213 3.08 -7.11 -42.47
C ASP A 213 3.48 -5.92 -41.58
N ASP A 214 3.54 -6.16 -40.27
CA ASP A 214 3.92 -5.22 -39.20
C ASP A 214 2.99 -3.99 -39.10
N LYS A 215 1.74 -4.12 -39.60
CA LYS A 215 0.71 -3.08 -39.48
C LYS A 215 -0.18 -3.21 -38.25
N LEU A 216 -0.20 -4.36 -37.62
CA LEU A 216 -0.95 -4.63 -36.42
C LEU A 216 0.00 -5.12 -35.32
N GLY A 217 0.16 -4.36 -34.27
CA GLY A 217 0.92 -4.73 -33.08
C GLY A 217 -0.02 -5.06 -31.92
N VAL A 218 0.30 -6.09 -31.16
CA VAL A 218 -0.44 -6.50 -29.97
C VAL A 218 0.52 -6.72 -28.82
N ALA A 219 0.21 -6.14 -27.66
CA ALA A 219 0.86 -6.43 -26.40
C ALA A 219 -0.17 -6.86 -25.37
N LEU A 220 0.17 -7.88 -24.57
CA LEU A 220 -0.65 -8.39 -23.46
C LEU A 220 0.24 -8.64 -22.25
N VAL A 221 -0.19 -8.14 -21.10
CA VAL A 221 0.45 -8.40 -19.81
C VAL A 221 -0.59 -8.97 -18.86
N ILE A 222 -0.24 -10.07 -18.19
CA ILE A 222 -1.01 -10.61 -17.07
C ILE A 222 -0.03 -10.77 -15.91
N ALA A 223 -0.38 -10.22 -14.75
CA ALA A 223 0.44 -10.30 -13.55
C ALA A 223 -0.40 -10.66 -12.34
N ASP A 224 0.15 -11.51 -11.48
CA ASP A 224 -0.43 -11.92 -10.21
C ASP A 224 0.64 -11.82 -9.13
N MET A 225 0.29 -11.28 -7.96
CA MET A 225 1.22 -11.02 -6.87
C MET A 225 0.55 -11.27 -5.52
N GLU A 226 1.27 -11.98 -4.67
CA GLU A 226 1.05 -12.01 -3.22
C GLU A 226 2.33 -11.51 -2.55
N SER A 227 2.21 -10.52 -1.67
CA SER A 227 3.38 -9.92 -1.02
C SER A 227 3.10 -9.69 0.47
N PRO A 228 3.81 -10.42 1.35
CA PRO A 228 3.64 -10.32 2.80
C PRO A 228 4.38 -9.11 3.37
N ARG A 229 3.84 -8.56 4.45
CA ARG A 229 4.48 -7.50 5.23
C ARG A 229 4.41 -7.84 6.72
N GLN A 230 5.52 -7.61 7.42
CA GLN A 230 5.63 -7.76 8.86
C GLN A 230 6.17 -6.46 9.46
N GLU A 231 5.58 -6.02 10.57
CA GLU A 231 5.95 -4.78 11.24
C GLU A 231 5.88 -4.96 12.76
N GLN A 232 6.89 -4.47 13.47
CA GLN A 232 6.93 -4.33 14.92
C GLN A 232 6.83 -2.85 15.25
N TYR A 233 5.95 -2.51 16.17
CA TYR A 233 5.54 -1.12 16.40
C TYR A 233 5.52 -0.78 17.89
N PHE A 234 6.11 0.35 18.24
CA PHE A 234 6.03 0.98 19.55
C PHE A 234 5.73 2.47 19.39
N ARG A 235 4.71 2.96 20.09
CA ARG A 235 4.38 4.38 20.15
C ARG A 235 4.16 4.82 21.59
N GLY A 236 5.01 5.76 22.08
CA GLY A 236 4.76 6.47 23.32
C GLY A 236 3.71 7.57 23.14
N TRP A 237 2.82 7.73 24.11
CA TRP A 237 1.76 8.76 24.07
C TRP A 237 2.21 10.10 24.61
N GLY A 238 3.48 10.29 24.82
CA GLY A 238 4.08 11.49 25.42
C GLY A 238 4.68 11.19 26.79
N TYR A 239 5.09 12.24 27.44
CA TYR A 239 5.82 12.17 28.70
C TYR A 239 5.14 13.06 29.73
N ALA A 240 4.96 12.53 30.94
CA ALA A 240 4.47 13.25 32.11
C ALA A 240 5.63 13.71 32.99
N ASP A 241 5.39 14.66 33.87
CA ASP A 241 6.33 15.00 34.94
C ASP A 241 6.47 13.80 35.90
N ALA A 242 7.70 13.39 36.16
CA ALA A 242 7.98 12.30 37.10
C ALA A 242 7.71 12.71 38.53
N ASP A 243 6.98 11.88 39.29
CA ASP A 243 6.70 12.13 40.70
C ASP A 243 7.90 11.64 41.57
N PRO A 244 8.67 12.54 42.23
CA PRO A 244 9.80 12.13 43.06
C PRO A 244 9.41 11.21 44.24
N THR A 245 8.16 11.23 44.67
CA THR A 245 7.68 10.36 45.76
C THR A 245 7.56 8.89 45.35
N LYS A 246 7.65 8.62 44.06
CA LYS A 246 7.64 7.27 43.47
C LYS A 246 9.05 6.69 43.28
N ALA A 247 10.10 7.42 43.67
CA ALA A 247 11.47 6.94 43.56
C ALA A 247 11.75 5.79 44.53
N ALA A 248 12.46 4.76 44.06
CA ALA A 248 13.01 3.73 44.92
C ALA A 248 14.09 4.31 45.85
N GLU A 249 14.39 3.59 46.93
CA GLU A 249 15.43 4.02 47.89
C GLU A 249 16.78 4.25 47.17
N GLY A 250 17.33 5.44 47.33
CA GLY A 250 18.62 5.82 46.73
C GLY A 250 18.53 6.32 45.28
N VAL A 251 17.34 6.43 44.69
CA VAL A 251 17.13 7.01 43.36
C VAL A 251 16.76 8.48 43.52
N GLU A 252 17.55 9.37 42.88
CA GLU A 252 17.24 10.80 42.82
C GLU A 252 16.42 11.11 41.55
N VAL A 253 15.35 11.89 41.70
CA VAL A 253 14.52 12.38 40.59
C VAL A 253 14.62 13.93 40.59
N PRO A 254 15.52 14.50 39.79
CA PRO A 254 15.66 15.95 39.65
C PRO A 254 14.38 16.63 39.17
N GLU A 255 14.21 17.91 39.48
CA GLU A 255 13.12 18.71 38.95
C GLU A 255 13.17 18.77 37.42
N GLY A 256 12.03 18.62 36.76
CA GLY A 256 11.93 18.58 35.30
C GLY A 256 12.21 17.20 34.68
N THR A 257 12.44 16.17 35.51
CA THR A 257 12.51 14.79 35.01
C THR A 257 11.15 14.35 34.48
N VAL A 258 11.15 13.69 33.30
CA VAL A 258 9.93 13.18 32.66
C VAL A 258 9.90 11.65 32.66
N ILE A 259 8.70 11.09 32.59
CA ILE A 259 8.43 9.64 32.54
C ILE A 259 7.45 9.35 31.40
N LEU A 260 7.58 8.20 30.75
CA LEU A 260 6.64 7.74 29.70
C LEU A 260 5.20 7.73 30.22
N GLY A 261 4.31 8.46 29.55
CA GLY A 261 2.90 8.60 29.97
C GLY A 261 2.08 7.36 29.74
N GLY A 262 2.31 6.65 28.67
CA GLY A 262 1.65 5.41 28.25
C GLY A 262 2.12 5.03 26.86
N HIS A 263 1.69 3.87 26.36
CA HIS A 263 2.10 3.36 25.07
C HIS A 263 1.06 2.45 24.42
N ASP A 264 1.19 2.31 23.11
CA ASP A 264 0.68 1.18 22.35
C ASP A 264 1.81 0.46 21.62
N SER A 265 1.75 -0.85 21.63
CA SER A 265 2.77 -1.72 21.04
C SER A 265 2.11 -2.90 20.36
N PHE A 266 2.47 -3.11 19.09
CA PHE A 266 1.80 -4.07 18.24
C PHE A 266 2.78 -4.88 17.41
N THR A 267 2.36 -6.09 17.06
CA THR A 267 2.81 -6.79 15.87
C THR A 267 1.76 -6.61 14.79
N ARG A 268 2.19 -6.30 13.58
CA ARG A 268 1.32 -6.09 12.43
C ARG A 268 1.76 -6.98 11.30
N SER A 269 0.83 -7.71 10.73
CA SER A 269 1.04 -8.56 9.57
C SER A 269 0.04 -8.19 8.50
N ALA A 270 0.49 -8.12 7.25
CA ALA A 270 -0.39 -7.89 6.13
C ALA A 270 -0.02 -8.76 4.94
N MET A 271 -1.03 -9.07 4.12
CA MET A 271 -0.88 -9.72 2.82
C MET A 271 -1.54 -8.85 1.78
N LEU A 272 -0.78 -8.45 0.77
CA LEU A 272 -1.29 -7.77 -0.41
C LEU A 272 -1.40 -8.77 -1.54
N GLU A 273 -2.59 -8.84 -2.14
CA GLU A 273 -2.89 -9.61 -3.33
C GLU A 273 -3.26 -8.64 -4.46
N ARG A 274 -2.72 -8.87 -5.65
CA ARG A 274 -3.05 -8.06 -6.82
C ARG A 274 -3.00 -8.90 -8.07
N THR A 275 -4.12 -8.92 -8.82
CA THR A 275 -4.19 -9.47 -10.17
C THR A 275 -4.37 -8.33 -11.16
N SER A 276 -3.59 -8.31 -12.23
CA SER A 276 -3.62 -7.24 -13.22
C SER A 276 -3.61 -7.80 -14.63
N VAL A 277 -4.39 -7.19 -15.51
CA VAL A 277 -4.42 -7.50 -16.95
C VAL A 277 -4.32 -6.18 -17.73
N ALA A 278 -3.35 -6.08 -18.62
CA ALA A 278 -3.19 -4.92 -19.48
C ALA A 278 -3.00 -5.35 -20.94
N GLY A 279 -3.60 -4.62 -21.86
CA GLY A 279 -3.45 -4.86 -23.28
C GLY A 279 -3.26 -3.57 -24.07
N VAL A 280 -2.42 -3.63 -25.11
CA VAL A 280 -2.22 -2.56 -26.08
C VAL A 280 -2.34 -3.14 -27.48
N ILE A 281 -3.17 -2.51 -28.31
CA ILE A 281 -3.30 -2.84 -29.73
C ILE A 281 -2.95 -1.57 -30.53
N GLU A 282 -1.98 -1.67 -31.40
CA GLU A 282 -1.63 -0.60 -32.36
C GLU A 282 -1.94 -1.08 -33.77
N TYR A 283 -2.58 -0.23 -34.55
CA TYR A 283 -2.90 -0.50 -35.96
C TYR A 283 -2.51 0.67 -36.86
N ALA A 284 -1.57 0.43 -37.75
CA ALA A 284 -1.10 1.39 -38.74
C ALA A 284 -1.42 0.89 -40.16
N PRO A 285 -2.68 1.05 -40.64
CA PRO A 285 -3.09 0.57 -41.95
C PRO A 285 -2.36 1.24 -43.11
N THR A 286 -1.93 2.48 -42.90
CA THR A 286 -1.19 3.32 -43.85
C THR A 286 -0.09 4.09 -43.11
N ASP A 287 0.87 4.64 -43.85
CA ASP A 287 1.99 5.39 -43.27
C ASP A 287 1.55 6.69 -42.57
N ASN A 288 0.33 7.17 -42.85
CA ASN A 288 -0.19 8.39 -42.28
C ASN A 288 -1.31 8.22 -41.24
N LEU A 289 -1.67 6.98 -40.87
CA LEU A 289 -2.67 6.72 -39.85
C LEU A 289 -2.19 5.66 -38.87
N LYS A 290 -2.14 6.03 -37.59
CA LYS A 290 -1.88 5.13 -36.48
C LYS A 290 -3.05 5.20 -35.49
N ILE A 291 -3.56 4.05 -35.07
CA ILE A 291 -4.61 3.90 -34.08
C ILE A 291 -4.04 3.04 -32.96
N GLN A 292 -4.18 3.49 -31.71
CA GLN A 292 -3.81 2.74 -30.53
C GLN A 292 -5.02 2.62 -29.62
N PHE A 293 -5.29 1.40 -29.19
CA PHE A 293 -6.25 1.10 -28.12
C PHE A 293 -5.50 0.44 -26.98
N ASP A 294 -5.73 0.90 -25.75
CA ASP A 294 -5.19 0.30 -24.55
C ASP A 294 -6.27 0.10 -23.49
N ALA A 295 -6.10 -0.92 -22.69
CA ALA A 295 -6.97 -1.26 -21.58
C ALA A 295 -6.15 -1.79 -20.40
N LEU A 296 -6.57 -1.45 -19.19
CA LEU A 296 -5.97 -1.92 -17.95
C LEU A 296 -7.09 -2.27 -16.97
N TYR A 297 -6.97 -3.45 -16.36
CA TYR A 297 -7.78 -3.91 -15.25
C TYR A 297 -6.88 -4.33 -14.10
N ILE A 298 -7.22 -3.91 -12.89
CA ILE A 298 -6.52 -4.26 -11.66
C ILE A 298 -7.56 -4.65 -10.62
N ASP A 299 -7.35 -5.79 -9.99
CA ASP A 299 -8.03 -6.28 -8.80
C ASP A 299 -7.00 -6.31 -7.66
N PHE A 300 -7.25 -5.57 -6.60
CA PHE A 300 -6.35 -5.35 -5.49
C PHE A 300 -7.05 -5.64 -4.16
N GLU A 301 -6.42 -6.46 -3.34
CA GLU A 301 -6.85 -6.75 -1.98
C GLU A 301 -5.66 -6.65 -1.01
N GLU A 302 -5.85 -5.99 0.12
CA GLU A 302 -4.88 -6.03 1.24
C GLU A 302 -5.61 -6.39 2.52
N ASN A 303 -5.20 -7.49 3.14
CA ASN A 303 -5.61 -7.93 4.47
C ASN A 303 -4.52 -7.59 5.46
N ASP A 304 -4.89 -6.99 6.59
CA ASP A 304 -3.97 -6.47 7.61
C ASP A 304 -4.53 -6.77 8.99
N ALA A 305 -3.71 -7.30 9.89
CA ALA A 305 -4.02 -7.46 11.30
C ALA A 305 -2.96 -6.79 12.17
N ARG A 306 -3.42 -5.97 13.11
CA ARG A 306 -2.61 -5.28 14.10
C ARG A 306 -3.03 -5.74 15.48
N ARG A 307 -2.19 -6.54 16.14
CA ARG A 307 -2.48 -7.09 17.45
C ARG A 307 -1.40 -6.73 18.46
N GLY A 308 -1.83 -6.41 19.67
CA GLY A 308 -0.91 -6.01 20.73
C GLY A 308 -1.61 -5.43 21.93
N VAL A 309 -0.91 -4.54 22.62
CA VAL A 309 -1.37 -3.92 23.86
C VAL A 309 -1.40 -2.42 23.76
N GLU A 310 -2.37 -1.84 24.46
CA GLU A 310 -2.51 -0.41 24.70
C GLU A 310 -2.60 -0.21 26.21
N GLU A 311 -1.64 0.53 26.80
CA GLU A 311 -1.44 0.59 28.25
C GLU A 311 -1.14 2.01 28.72
N GLY A 312 -1.98 2.52 29.63
CA GLY A 312 -1.69 3.76 30.34
C GLY A 312 -0.58 3.52 31.37
N GLY A 313 0.46 4.32 31.31
CA GLY A 313 1.60 4.27 32.23
C GLY A 313 1.48 5.28 33.39
N ALA A 314 2.40 6.25 33.44
CA ALA A 314 2.35 7.33 34.45
C ALA A 314 1.15 8.25 34.27
N GLU A 315 0.67 8.44 33.05
CA GLU A 315 -0.62 9.06 32.73
C GLU A 315 -1.61 7.99 32.23
N TRP A 316 -2.88 8.23 32.40
CA TRP A 316 -4.01 7.38 32.01
C TRP A 316 -3.96 5.94 32.55
N GLY A 317 -2.99 5.61 33.41
CA GLY A 317 -2.84 4.30 34.06
C GLY A 317 -3.36 4.33 35.51
N THR A 318 -2.96 3.30 36.27
CA THR A 318 -3.33 3.17 37.70
C THR A 318 -2.62 4.18 38.60
N GLY A 319 -1.57 4.83 38.14
CA GLY A 319 -0.71 5.70 38.91
C GLY A 319 0.20 4.96 39.94
N ALA A 320 0.14 3.63 39.98
CA ALA A 320 0.94 2.80 40.85
C ALA A 320 2.21 2.35 40.13
N TYR A 321 3.31 3.09 40.33
CA TYR A 321 4.60 2.78 39.76
C TYR A 321 5.74 3.16 40.69
N THR A 322 6.92 2.58 40.46
CA THR A 322 8.16 2.89 41.18
C THR A 322 9.26 3.19 40.16
N ILE A 323 9.99 4.29 40.36
CA ILE A 323 11.13 4.72 39.54
C ILE A 323 12.41 4.08 40.09
N THR A 324 13.15 3.36 39.24
CA THR A 324 14.41 2.71 39.62
C THR A 324 15.64 3.29 38.94
N GLY A 325 15.48 4.09 37.88
CA GLY A 325 16.57 4.73 37.17
C GLY A 325 16.14 6.02 36.48
N VAL A 326 17.06 7.01 36.51
CA VAL A 326 16.91 8.31 35.85
C VAL A 326 18.23 8.64 35.17
N GLU A 327 18.17 9.07 33.91
CA GLU A 327 19.33 9.51 33.15
C GLU A 327 18.92 10.70 32.26
N ASP A 328 19.73 11.76 32.25
CA ASP A 328 19.53 12.96 31.43
C ASP A 328 18.11 13.57 31.49
N GLY A 329 17.48 13.55 32.65
CA GLY A 329 16.12 14.09 32.84
C GLY A 329 14.99 13.19 32.36
N LEU A 330 15.28 11.94 32.02
CA LEU A 330 14.30 10.92 31.64
C LEU A 330 14.34 9.77 32.67
N VAL A 331 13.18 9.29 33.10
CA VAL A 331 13.08 8.01 33.82
C VAL A 331 13.34 6.89 32.83
N THR A 332 14.44 6.17 33.06
CA THR A 332 14.91 5.10 32.14
C THR A 332 14.53 3.70 32.59
N SER A 333 14.15 3.51 33.84
CA SER A 333 13.68 2.21 34.34
C SER A 333 12.76 2.35 35.54
N GLY A 334 11.93 1.33 35.72
CA GLY A 334 10.99 1.25 36.82
C GLY A 334 10.15 0.00 36.75
N TYR A 335 9.11 -0.06 37.57
CA TYR A 335 8.05 -1.05 37.46
C TYR A 335 6.70 -0.44 37.76
N TYR A 336 5.70 -0.93 37.06
CA TYR A 336 4.29 -0.67 37.31
C TYR A 336 3.72 -1.81 38.13
N ASP A 337 3.04 -1.52 39.23
CA ASP A 337 2.36 -2.54 40.04
C ASP A 337 1.20 -3.19 39.27
N GLY A 338 0.72 -2.56 38.23
CA GLY A 338 -0.20 -3.15 37.27
C GLY A 338 -0.61 -2.18 36.21
N PHE A 339 -0.59 -2.63 34.98
CA PHE A 339 -1.32 -2.03 33.89
C PHE A 339 -2.78 -2.49 33.92
N LEU A 340 -3.63 -1.77 33.22
CA LEU A 340 -4.91 -2.26 32.73
C LEU A 340 -4.78 -2.46 31.24
N SER A 341 -4.12 -3.54 30.85
CA SER A 341 -3.81 -3.81 29.46
C SER A 341 -5.08 -3.96 28.64
N VAL A 342 -5.23 -3.09 27.62
CA VAL A 342 -6.19 -3.28 26.55
C VAL A 342 -5.50 -4.10 25.47
N ILE A 343 -5.99 -5.30 25.24
CA ILE A 343 -5.53 -6.13 24.12
C ILE A 343 -6.32 -5.69 22.90
N ARG A 344 -5.59 -5.31 21.85
CA ARG A 344 -6.13 -4.93 20.55
C ARG A 344 -6.03 -6.11 19.59
N ASN A 345 -7.12 -6.40 18.91
CA ASN A 345 -7.18 -7.32 17.77
C ASN A 345 -7.82 -6.58 16.60
N ASP A 346 -7.10 -5.59 16.09
CA ASP A 346 -7.57 -4.78 14.99
C ASP A 346 -7.34 -5.51 13.68
N ALA A 347 -8.28 -5.37 12.76
CA ALA A 347 -8.18 -5.91 11.42
C ALA A 347 -8.61 -4.87 10.39
N ARG A 348 -7.92 -4.84 9.27
CA ARG A 348 -8.28 -3.98 8.14
C ARG A 348 -8.24 -4.79 6.86
N GLN A 349 -9.32 -4.75 6.11
CA GLN A 349 -9.35 -5.24 4.74
C GLN A 349 -9.61 -4.07 3.80
N GLN A 350 -8.85 -4.03 2.72
CA GLN A 350 -9.02 -3.07 1.65
C GLN A 350 -9.18 -3.84 0.35
N GLU A 351 -10.24 -3.54 -0.38
CA GLU A 351 -10.53 -4.10 -1.70
C GLU A 351 -10.64 -2.93 -2.69
N ALA A 352 -10.02 -3.05 -3.86
CA ALA A 352 -10.14 -2.04 -4.91
C ALA A 352 -10.11 -2.67 -6.28
N GLU A 353 -10.98 -2.19 -7.17
CA GLU A 353 -10.99 -2.51 -8.59
C GLU A 353 -10.71 -1.25 -9.40
N LEU A 354 -9.84 -1.35 -10.39
CA LEU A 354 -9.56 -0.27 -11.34
C LEU A 354 -9.71 -0.78 -12.75
N THR A 355 -10.43 -0.01 -13.56
CA THR A 355 -10.57 -0.25 -15.00
C THR A 355 -10.27 1.03 -15.77
N THR A 356 -9.41 0.97 -16.80
CA THR A 356 -9.18 2.10 -17.70
C THR A 356 -9.16 1.65 -19.14
N PHE A 357 -9.63 2.54 -20.03
CA PHE A 357 -9.57 2.39 -21.47
C PHE A 357 -9.05 3.66 -22.11
N GLY A 358 -8.29 3.49 -23.19
CA GLY A 358 -7.78 4.59 -23.96
C GLY A 358 -7.82 4.31 -25.47
N LEU A 359 -8.16 5.33 -26.25
CA LEU A 359 -8.08 5.31 -27.70
C LEU A 359 -7.30 6.54 -28.17
N ASN A 360 -6.20 6.31 -28.87
CA ASN A 360 -5.41 7.35 -29.50
C ASN A 360 -5.42 7.16 -31.02
N VAL A 361 -5.70 8.23 -31.76
CA VAL A 361 -5.69 8.25 -33.23
C VAL A 361 -4.77 9.36 -33.70
N GLU A 362 -3.68 9.00 -34.31
CA GLU A 362 -2.71 9.91 -34.92
C GLU A 362 -2.85 9.88 -36.44
N TYR A 363 -3.00 11.08 -37.04
CA TYR A 363 -3.15 11.25 -38.48
C TYR A 363 -2.19 12.29 -39.01
N VAL A 364 -1.24 11.84 -39.84
CA VAL A 364 -0.33 12.72 -40.58
C VAL A 364 -1.09 13.34 -41.75
N ILE A 365 -1.47 14.61 -41.62
CA ILE A 365 -2.24 15.33 -42.61
C ILE A 365 -1.41 15.59 -43.89
N ASN A 366 -0.15 15.97 -43.70
CA ASN A 366 0.87 16.18 -44.73
C ASN A 366 2.27 16.17 -44.07
N ASP A 367 3.30 16.40 -44.87
CA ASP A 367 4.70 16.36 -44.44
C ASP A 367 5.05 17.27 -43.24
N ASN A 368 4.18 18.28 -42.97
CA ASN A 368 4.43 19.26 -41.92
C ASN A 368 3.43 19.18 -40.75
N TRP A 369 2.29 18.52 -40.89
CA TRP A 369 1.21 18.59 -39.90
C TRP A 369 0.67 17.23 -39.51
N THR A 370 0.57 17.01 -38.21
CA THR A 370 -0.03 15.81 -37.59
C THR A 370 -1.18 16.25 -36.67
N ALA A 371 -2.31 15.56 -36.74
CA ALA A 371 -3.41 15.69 -35.81
C ALA A 371 -3.51 14.44 -34.94
N THR A 372 -3.78 14.64 -33.64
CA THR A 372 -3.96 13.54 -32.68
C THR A 372 -5.27 13.72 -31.94
N LEU A 373 -6.12 12.69 -31.96
CA LEU A 373 -7.30 12.57 -31.12
C LEU A 373 -7.02 11.53 -30.03
N ASP A 374 -7.25 11.89 -28.78
CA ASP A 374 -7.14 10.98 -27.65
C ASP A 374 -8.45 10.99 -26.84
N VAL A 375 -8.95 9.80 -26.52
CA VAL A 375 -10.16 9.59 -25.70
C VAL A 375 -9.82 8.59 -24.64
N SER A 376 -10.16 8.89 -23.39
CA SER A 376 -9.94 7.96 -22.27
C SER A 376 -11.09 7.98 -21.28
N MET A 377 -11.27 6.85 -20.62
CA MET A 377 -12.17 6.68 -19.50
C MET A 377 -11.53 5.77 -18.45
N GLY A 378 -11.88 6.01 -17.20
CA GLY A 378 -11.39 5.21 -16.09
C GLY A 378 -12.33 5.25 -14.89
N GLU A 379 -12.31 4.19 -14.12
CA GLU A 379 -13.11 4.01 -12.91
C GLU A 379 -12.29 3.28 -11.85
N VAL A 380 -12.43 3.72 -10.61
CA VAL A 380 -11.90 3.05 -9.42
C VAL A 380 -12.99 2.95 -8.37
N ASP A 381 -13.24 1.73 -7.93
CA ASP A 381 -14.06 1.43 -6.77
C ASP A 381 -13.17 0.88 -5.65
N LYS A 382 -13.35 1.39 -4.42
CA LYS A 382 -12.59 0.95 -3.27
C LYS A 382 -13.44 0.91 -2.02
N THR A 383 -13.34 -0.18 -1.29
CA THR A 383 -13.93 -0.33 0.04
C THR A 383 -12.86 -0.69 1.06
N ILE A 384 -12.92 -0.09 2.23
CA ILE A 384 -12.12 -0.47 3.38
C ILE A 384 -13.07 -0.90 4.49
N THR A 385 -12.79 -2.03 5.14
CA THR A 385 -13.38 -2.38 6.44
C THR A 385 -12.27 -2.34 7.47
N ASP A 386 -12.30 -1.36 8.37
CA ASP A 386 -11.29 -1.12 9.42
C ASP A 386 -11.93 -1.32 10.78
N ILE A 387 -11.49 -2.34 11.52
CA ILE A 387 -12.08 -2.74 12.79
C ILE A 387 -11.06 -2.57 13.89
N GLU A 388 -11.45 -1.83 14.93
CA GLU A 388 -10.81 -1.86 16.23
C GLU A 388 -11.60 -2.81 17.15
N SER A 389 -10.93 -3.72 17.84
CA SER A 389 -11.55 -4.64 18.78
C SER A 389 -10.80 -4.66 20.10
N TYR A 390 -11.52 -4.52 21.20
CA TYR A 390 -10.97 -4.40 22.54
C TYR A 390 -11.23 -5.64 23.36
N SER A 391 -10.18 -6.13 24.01
CA SER A 391 -10.24 -7.25 24.96
C SER A 391 -9.25 -7.01 26.11
N GLY A 392 -9.33 -7.82 27.14
CA GLY A 392 -8.43 -7.70 28.29
C GLY A 392 -8.88 -8.52 29.50
N VAL A 393 -8.33 -8.19 30.67
CA VAL A 393 -8.52 -8.93 31.92
C VAL A 393 -9.88 -8.74 32.59
N GLY A 394 -10.85 -8.22 31.87
CA GLY A 394 -12.22 -7.98 32.30
C GLY A 394 -12.71 -6.57 32.02
N ARG A 395 -14.02 -6.42 31.95
CA ARG A 395 -14.70 -5.17 31.61
C ARG A 395 -14.46 -4.08 32.65
N ALA A 396 -14.23 -2.84 32.22
CA ALA A 396 -14.14 -1.68 33.09
C ALA A 396 -15.39 -1.54 33.95
N GLY A 397 -15.20 -1.22 35.23
CA GLY A 397 -16.29 -1.09 36.23
C GLY A 397 -16.64 -2.40 36.96
N ILE A 398 -16.06 -3.53 36.60
CA ILE A 398 -16.14 -4.76 37.39
C ILE A 398 -15.00 -4.74 38.42
N ASP A 399 -15.37 -4.89 39.70
CA ASP A 399 -14.40 -4.92 40.80
C ASP A 399 -13.57 -6.21 40.81
N GLY A 400 -12.33 -6.10 41.32
CA GLY A 400 -11.45 -7.26 41.51
C GLY A 400 -10.83 -7.81 40.26
N ARG A 401 -10.83 -7.04 39.16
CA ARG A 401 -10.09 -7.41 37.93
C ARG A 401 -8.60 -7.55 38.25
N PRO A 402 -7.95 -8.59 37.75
CA PRO A 402 -6.51 -8.74 37.91
C PRO A 402 -5.77 -7.63 37.14
N LEU A 403 -4.56 -7.35 37.58
CA LEU A 403 -3.67 -6.39 36.94
C LEU A 403 -2.52 -7.12 36.21
N THR A 404 -1.79 -6.40 35.40
CA THR A 404 -0.64 -6.90 34.63
C THR A 404 0.64 -6.17 35.02
N PRO A 405 1.18 -6.44 36.27
CA PRO A 405 2.40 -5.79 36.75
C PRO A 405 3.60 -6.16 35.90
N ARG A 406 4.47 -5.16 35.63
CA ARG A 406 5.69 -5.34 34.83
C ARG A 406 6.77 -4.37 35.24
N ALA A 407 8.02 -4.83 35.15
CA ALA A 407 9.17 -3.93 35.09
C ALA A 407 9.39 -3.45 33.65
N TRP A 408 10.05 -2.30 33.49
CA TRP A 408 10.37 -1.75 32.19
C TRP A 408 11.71 -1.03 32.18
N THR A 409 12.33 -0.99 31.00
CA THR A 409 13.56 -0.24 30.74
C THR A 409 13.42 0.47 29.39
N MET A 410 13.76 1.77 29.34
CA MET A 410 13.79 2.53 28.09
C MET A 410 14.98 2.13 27.25
N THR A 411 14.77 2.00 25.96
CA THR A 411 15.78 1.73 24.95
C THR A 411 15.68 2.76 23.81
N SER A 412 16.57 2.71 22.85
CA SER A 412 16.50 3.56 21.64
C SER A 412 15.29 3.28 20.74
N THR A 413 14.60 2.14 20.93
CA THR A 413 13.44 1.71 20.15
C THR A 413 12.13 1.75 20.95
N GLY A 414 12.13 2.26 22.17
CA GLY A 414 10.97 2.33 23.07
C GLY A 414 11.21 1.63 24.40
N ALA A 415 10.15 1.37 25.16
CA ALA A 415 10.23 0.62 26.39
C ALA A 415 10.24 -0.89 26.11
N VAL A 416 11.09 -1.63 26.83
CA VAL A 416 11.12 -3.11 26.87
C VAL A 416 10.69 -3.54 28.26
N TYR A 417 9.78 -4.49 28.31
CA TYR A 417 9.15 -4.99 29.53
C TYR A 417 9.76 -6.30 29.99
N SER A 418 9.60 -6.60 31.28
CA SER A 418 9.99 -7.85 31.91
C SER A 418 9.11 -8.10 33.13
N ASP A 419 9.26 -9.28 33.76
CA ASP A 419 8.52 -9.62 34.95
C ASP A 419 8.71 -8.59 36.06
N HIS A 420 7.62 -8.32 36.79
CA HIS A 420 7.67 -7.49 37.96
C HIS A 420 8.47 -8.18 39.07
N PRO A 421 9.30 -7.45 39.85
CA PRO A 421 10.22 -8.08 40.80
C PRO A 421 9.54 -8.89 41.94
N THR A 422 8.27 -8.63 42.23
CA THR A 422 7.57 -9.20 43.39
C THR A 422 6.10 -9.58 43.16
N LEU A 423 5.50 -9.17 42.02
CA LEU A 423 4.09 -9.42 41.75
C LEU A 423 3.96 -10.30 40.50
N ASP A 424 3.02 -11.25 40.57
CA ASP A 424 2.68 -12.07 39.43
C ASP A 424 1.61 -11.35 38.58
N GLY A 425 1.78 -11.35 37.27
CA GLY A 425 0.84 -10.80 36.29
C GLY A 425 -0.11 -11.84 35.74
N VAL A 426 -1.17 -11.38 35.09
CA VAL A 426 -2.03 -12.24 34.28
C VAL A 426 -1.30 -12.59 32.99
N ASP A 427 -1.40 -13.84 32.60
CA ASP A 427 -0.96 -14.31 31.29
C ASP A 427 -1.95 -13.82 30.23
N LEU A 428 -1.49 -12.89 29.37
CA LEU A 428 -2.30 -12.30 28.29
C LEU A 428 -2.51 -13.26 27.10
N THR A 429 -1.88 -14.43 27.15
CA THR A 429 -2.04 -15.48 26.14
C THR A 429 -3.05 -16.55 26.55
N ASP A 430 -3.52 -16.56 27.84
CA ASP A 430 -4.47 -17.54 28.34
C ASP A 430 -5.92 -17.21 27.93
N PRO A 431 -6.54 -18.02 27.05
CA PRO A 431 -7.91 -17.78 26.59
C PRO A 431 -8.98 -17.87 27.72
N ASN A 432 -8.62 -18.41 28.90
CA ASN A 432 -9.53 -18.47 30.03
C ASN A 432 -9.50 -17.21 30.91
N SER A 433 -8.60 -16.30 30.64
CA SER A 433 -8.36 -15.09 31.43
C SER A 433 -8.70 -13.79 30.71
N ILE A 434 -8.94 -13.86 29.38
CA ILE A 434 -9.16 -12.69 28.54
C ILE A 434 -10.61 -12.60 28.05
N TYR A 435 -11.21 -11.44 28.26
CA TYR A 435 -12.60 -11.17 27.97
C TYR A 435 -12.73 -10.18 26.81
N LEU A 436 -13.78 -10.33 26.01
CA LEU A 436 -14.13 -9.40 24.92
C LEU A 436 -14.75 -8.14 25.52
N ALA A 437 -13.93 -7.26 25.99
CA ALA A 437 -14.20 -5.89 26.43
C ALA A 437 -12.93 -5.25 26.98
N GLY A 438 -12.75 -3.95 26.75
CA GLY A 438 -11.62 -3.22 27.30
C GLY A 438 -11.67 -3.09 28.81
N PRO A 439 -10.55 -3.21 29.52
CA PRO A 439 -10.47 -3.00 30.95
C PRO A 439 -10.46 -1.50 31.34
N GLN A 440 -10.27 -0.60 30.40
CA GLN A 440 -10.23 0.86 30.61
C GLN A 440 -11.61 1.49 30.49
N ALA A 441 -11.82 2.64 31.16
CA ALA A 441 -13.13 3.28 31.25
C ALA A 441 -13.61 3.91 29.92
N TRP A 442 -12.73 4.15 28.97
CA TRP A 442 -13.08 4.70 27.65
C TRP A 442 -13.65 3.63 26.69
N GLY A 443 -13.34 2.37 26.93
CA GLY A 443 -13.90 1.24 26.19
C GLY A 443 -14.46 0.19 27.13
N GLY A 444 -15.63 -0.36 26.83
CA GLY A 444 -16.21 -1.47 27.56
C GLY A 444 -16.76 -1.16 28.97
N SER A 445 -16.97 0.10 29.32
CA SER A 445 -17.50 0.50 30.61
C SER A 445 -18.92 -0.05 30.87
N LEU A 446 -19.23 -0.40 32.14
CA LEU A 446 -20.58 -0.76 32.56
C LEU A 446 -21.58 0.41 32.48
N THR A 447 -21.09 1.64 32.49
CA THR A 447 -21.95 2.82 32.27
C THR A 447 -21.82 3.21 30.79
N PRO A 448 -22.95 3.45 30.10
CA PRO A 448 -22.89 4.04 28.75
C PRO A 448 -22.00 5.27 28.80
N VAL A 449 -21.14 5.43 27.84
CA VAL A 449 -20.20 6.55 27.79
C VAL A 449 -21.03 7.83 27.93
N GLU A 450 -20.79 8.64 28.97
CA GLU A 450 -21.65 9.80 29.30
C GLU A 450 -21.80 10.78 28.12
N ARG A 451 -20.75 10.89 27.28
CA ARG A 451 -20.76 11.72 26.08
C ARG A 451 -21.81 11.29 25.03
N PHE A 452 -22.33 10.05 25.11
CA PHE A 452 -23.31 9.53 24.18
C PHE A 452 -24.71 9.40 24.76
N ARG A 453 -24.92 9.63 26.07
CA ARG A 453 -26.20 9.45 26.74
C ARG A 453 -27.37 10.25 26.15
N ASN A 454 -27.08 11.35 25.47
CA ASN A 454 -28.08 12.24 24.88
C ASN A 454 -27.96 12.29 23.33
N VAL A 455 -27.22 11.38 22.73
CA VAL A 455 -27.10 11.27 21.28
C VAL A 455 -28.17 10.30 20.79
N GLU A 456 -28.92 10.70 19.77
CA GLU A 456 -29.94 9.84 19.16
C GLU A 456 -29.28 8.58 18.60
N GLY A 457 -29.83 7.41 18.88
CA GLY A 457 -29.25 6.11 18.49
C GLY A 457 -28.47 5.41 19.63
N PHE A 458 -27.94 6.13 20.62
CA PHE A 458 -27.22 5.55 21.74
C PHE A 458 -28.16 5.19 22.88
N GLY A 459 -28.53 3.94 22.96
CA GLY A 459 -29.40 3.38 24.00
C GLY A 459 -28.64 3.02 25.28
N PRO A 460 -29.37 2.62 26.31
CA PRO A 460 -28.81 2.20 27.60
C PRO A 460 -27.99 0.88 27.50
N ASN A 461 -28.00 0.22 26.37
CA ASN A 461 -27.34 -1.06 26.13
C ASN A 461 -26.10 -0.95 25.22
N THR A 462 -25.51 0.24 25.15
CA THR A 462 -24.35 0.49 24.27
C THR A 462 -23.08 0.63 25.09
N ALA A 463 -22.05 -0.10 24.71
CA ALA A 463 -20.68 0.05 25.18
C ALA A 463 -19.75 0.18 23.96
N GLN A 464 -18.56 0.68 24.16
CA GLN A 464 -17.53 0.66 23.14
C GLN A 464 -16.59 -0.51 23.41
N ASP A 465 -16.95 -1.70 22.92
CA ASP A 465 -16.09 -2.89 22.93
C ASP A 465 -15.29 -3.02 21.64
N GLY A 466 -15.54 -2.15 20.68
CA GLY A 466 -14.85 -2.00 19.43
C GLY A 466 -15.44 -0.84 18.62
N PHE A 467 -14.89 -0.67 17.44
CA PHE A 467 -15.32 0.33 16.47
C PHE A 467 -15.10 -0.21 15.06
N VAL A 468 -16.03 0.03 14.16
CA VAL A 468 -15.84 -0.21 12.73
C VAL A 468 -15.91 1.10 11.97
N ASN A 469 -15.07 1.23 10.95
CA ASN A 469 -15.06 2.33 10.02
C ASN A 469 -14.98 1.76 8.60
N GLU A 470 -15.96 2.12 7.74
CA GLU A 470 -16.07 1.57 6.39
C GLU A 470 -16.12 2.70 5.35
N PRO A 471 -14.97 3.32 5.03
CA PRO A 471 -14.91 4.27 3.92
C PRO A 471 -15.02 3.55 2.57
N ILE A 472 -15.93 4.08 1.73
CA ILE A 472 -16.17 3.66 0.35
C ILE A 472 -15.74 4.82 -0.55
N PHE A 473 -14.94 4.53 -1.56
CA PHE A 473 -14.47 5.52 -2.52
C PHE A 473 -14.90 5.07 -3.92
N GLU A 474 -15.42 6.02 -4.68
CA GLU A 474 -15.70 5.86 -6.09
C GLU A 474 -15.04 7.02 -6.83
N GLU A 475 -14.33 6.73 -7.91
CA GLU A 475 -13.70 7.75 -8.72
C GLU A 475 -13.85 7.42 -10.20
N THR A 476 -14.30 8.39 -11.00
CA THR A 476 -14.44 8.29 -12.44
C THR A 476 -13.66 9.41 -13.13
N LEU A 477 -13.16 9.12 -14.33
CA LEU A 477 -12.42 10.06 -15.16
C LEU A 477 -12.75 9.81 -16.63
N ASP A 478 -13.31 10.83 -17.28
CA ASP A 478 -13.53 10.86 -18.72
C ASP A 478 -12.75 12.03 -19.34
N ALA A 479 -12.05 11.78 -20.44
CA ALA A 479 -11.29 12.82 -21.12
C ALA A 479 -11.31 12.68 -22.65
N VAL A 480 -11.32 13.82 -23.32
CA VAL A 480 -11.16 13.93 -24.77
C VAL A 480 -10.16 15.05 -25.08
N ARG A 481 -9.18 14.74 -25.89
CA ARG A 481 -8.13 15.66 -26.31
C ARG A 481 -7.98 15.66 -27.83
N LEU A 482 -7.79 16.85 -28.40
CA LEU A 482 -7.46 17.03 -29.81
C LEU A 482 -6.24 17.95 -29.89
N ASP A 483 -5.19 17.48 -30.56
CA ASP A 483 -3.97 18.23 -30.81
C ASP A 483 -3.69 18.36 -32.30
N LEU A 484 -3.07 19.46 -32.66
CA LEU A 484 -2.48 19.71 -33.96
C LEU A 484 -1.03 20.15 -33.76
N GLU A 485 -0.11 19.41 -34.32
CA GLU A 485 1.31 19.69 -34.27
C GLU A 485 1.87 19.87 -35.67
N GLY A 486 2.75 20.83 -35.85
CA GLY A 486 3.33 21.05 -37.17
C GLY A 486 4.62 21.84 -37.17
N PHE A 487 5.38 21.65 -38.25
CA PHE A 487 6.55 22.44 -38.55
C PHE A 487 6.14 23.75 -39.21
N VAL A 488 6.70 24.86 -38.72
CA VAL A 488 6.44 26.20 -39.21
C VAL A 488 7.75 26.93 -39.44
N GLU A 489 7.78 27.80 -40.46
CA GLU A 489 8.90 28.70 -40.69
C GLU A 489 8.47 30.13 -40.36
N TRP A 490 8.33 30.43 -39.05
CA TRP A 490 7.85 31.72 -38.59
C TRP A 490 8.89 32.41 -37.70
N GLY A 491 9.86 33.04 -38.35
CA GLY A 491 10.96 33.71 -37.68
C GLY A 491 11.87 32.72 -36.92
N ILE A 492 11.84 32.80 -35.60
CA ILE A 492 12.61 31.87 -34.74
C ILE A 492 11.82 30.59 -34.36
N PHE A 493 10.55 30.54 -34.69
CA PHE A 493 9.68 29.42 -34.41
C PHE A 493 9.78 28.37 -35.51
N THR A 494 10.10 27.14 -35.17
CA THR A 494 10.24 26.01 -36.10
C THR A 494 9.15 24.97 -35.92
N GLN A 495 8.40 25.02 -34.80
CA GLN A 495 7.33 24.09 -34.48
C GLN A 495 6.19 24.84 -33.81
N LEU A 496 4.97 24.43 -34.07
CA LEU A 496 3.75 24.90 -33.43
C LEU A 496 2.92 23.70 -32.99
N THR A 497 2.54 23.68 -31.71
CA THR A 497 1.57 22.72 -31.18
C THR A 497 0.38 23.51 -30.64
N ALA A 498 -0.84 23.11 -31.00
CA ALA A 498 -2.08 23.69 -30.50
C ALA A 498 -3.08 22.57 -30.23
N GLY A 499 -3.80 22.64 -29.11
CA GLY A 499 -4.78 21.63 -28.78
C GLY A 499 -5.87 22.11 -27.84
N VAL A 500 -6.87 21.28 -27.69
CA VAL A 500 -7.94 21.40 -26.70
C VAL A 500 -8.09 20.10 -25.93
N ASN A 501 -8.30 20.22 -24.62
CA ASN A 501 -8.59 19.11 -23.75
C ASN A 501 -9.86 19.41 -22.95
N TYR A 502 -10.76 18.42 -22.90
CA TYR A 502 -11.89 18.41 -21.97
C TYR A 502 -11.75 17.19 -21.08
N GLN A 503 -11.86 17.40 -19.79
CA GLN A 503 -11.74 16.34 -18.79
C GLN A 503 -12.79 16.56 -17.71
N GLU A 504 -13.45 15.48 -17.32
CA GLU A 504 -14.35 15.42 -16.18
C GLU A 504 -13.87 14.34 -15.23
N ARG A 505 -13.65 14.71 -13.97
CA ARG A 505 -13.21 13.81 -12.91
C ARG A 505 -14.12 14.01 -11.71
N GLU A 506 -14.74 12.94 -11.29
CA GLU A 506 -15.58 12.92 -10.09
C GLU A 506 -15.01 11.94 -9.09
N LYS A 507 -14.96 12.33 -7.81
CA LYS A 507 -14.54 11.49 -6.72
C LYS A 507 -15.49 11.65 -5.56
N SER A 508 -16.06 10.55 -5.10
CA SER A 508 -16.89 10.49 -3.91
C SER A 508 -16.21 9.69 -2.80
N LYS A 509 -16.58 10.01 -1.56
CA LYS A 509 -16.23 9.24 -0.38
C LYS A 509 -17.42 9.22 0.56
N ASP A 510 -17.95 8.04 0.79
CA ASP A 510 -18.86 7.76 1.88
C ASP A 510 -18.10 7.07 3.01
N ASN A 511 -18.49 7.32 4.23
CA ASN A 511 -17.84 6.74 5.40
C ASN A 511 -18.90 6.26 6.38
N ASN A 512 -19.11 4.96 6.43
CA ASN A 512 -19.96 4.31 7.39
C ASN A 512 -19.12 3.97 8.64
N GLY A 513 -19.69 4.12 9.81
CA GLY A 513 -18.99 3.80 11.04
C GLY A 513 -19.97 3.47 12.17
N ALA A 514 -19.59 2.53 13.01
CA ALA A 514 -20.40 2.14 14.16
C ALA A 514 -19.54 1.76 15.36
N TYR A 515 -20.07 1.99 16.54
CA TYR A 515 -19.54 1.40 17.78
C TYR A 515 -20.00 -0.05 17.87
N LEU A 516 -19.06 -0.92 18.25
CA LEU A 516 -19.29 -2.34 18.42
C LEU A 516 -19.44 -2.68 19.90
N THR A 517 -20.54 -3.34 20.26
CA THR A 517 -20.82 -3.79 21.62
C THR A 517 -20.92 -5.31 21.65
N SER A 518 -20.26 -5.96 22.61
CA SER A 518 -20.40 -7.40 22.84
C SER A 518 -21.87 -7.75 23.12
N PRO A 519 -22.42 -8.82 22.54
CA PRO A 519 -23.81 -9.23 22.78
C PRO A 519 -24.10 -9.61 24.23
N GLN A 520 -23.09 -9.86 25.05
CA GLN A 520 -23.23 -10.19 26.47
C GLN A 520 -23.24 -8.95 27.38
N TRP A 521 -23.03 -7.76 26.85
CA TRP A 521 -23.06 -6.54 27.66
C TRP A 521 -24.37 -6.42 28.48
N PRO A 522 -24.36 -6.04 29.74
CA PRO A 522 -23.23 -5.55 30.56
C PRO A 522 -22.35 -6.64 31.19
N ASN A 523 -22.67 -7.90 31.00
CA ASN A 523 -21.79 -9.01 31.41
C ASN A 523 -20.55 -9.04 30.52
N GLN A 524 -19.55 -9.76 30.98
CA GLN A 524 -18.36 -10.04 30.18
C GLN A 524 -18.39 -11.48 29.68
N GLU A 525 -17.74 -11.73 28.57
CA GLU A 525 -17.55 -13.06 28.00
C GLU A 525 -16.08 -13.24 27.61
N LEU A 526 -15.60 -14.47 27.67
CA LEU A 526 -14.28 -14.79 27.16
C LEU A 526 -14.20 -14.50 25.67
N VAL A 527 -12.99 -14.17 25.18
CA VAL A 527 -12.77 -13.99 23.76
C VAL A 527 -13.24 -15.22 23.00
N PRO A 528 -14.16 -15.07 22.02
CA PRO A 528 -14.65 -16.20 21.24
C PRO A 528 -13.61 -16.67 20.22
N ASN A 529 -13.50 -18.00 20.04
CA ASN A 529 -12.73 -18.64 18.97
C ASN A 529 -11.29 -18.10 18.80
N PRO A 530 -10.43 -18.14 19.84
CA PRO A 530 -9.06 -17.69 19.68
C PRO A 530 -8.33 -18.53 18.63
N ILE A 531 -7.50 -17.85 17.80
CA ILE A 531 -6.78 -18.45 16.67
C ILE A 531 -5.29 -18.68 16.93
N GLY A 532 -4.79 -18.20 18.07
CA GLY A 532 -3.38 -18.34 18.46
C GLY A 532 -2.91 -17.18 19.33
N ILE A 533 -1.63 -16.91 19.26
CA ILE A 533 -0.93 -15.87 20.02
C ILE A 533 -0.28 -14.91 19.01
N ALA A 534 -0.48 -13.62 19.18
CA ALA A 534 0.28 -12.59 18.49
C ALA A 534 1.55 -12.31 19.27
N ASP A 535 2.71 -12.40 18.61
CA ASP A 535 4.03 -12.27 19.22
C ASP A 535 4.37 -10.80 19.54
N LEU A 536 4.72 -10.53 20.79
CA LEU A 536 5.18 -9.22 21.27
C LEU A 536 6.59 -9.29 21.91
N SER A 537 7.37 -10.28 21.56
CA SER A 537 8.73 -10.49 22.09
C SER A 537 9.65 -9.30 21.84
N HIS A 538 9.39 -8.50 20.80
CA HIS A 538 10.15 -7.26 20.50
C HIS A 538 10.05 -6.20 21.61
N ILE A 539 9.01 -6.24 22.44
CA ILE A 539 8.88 -5.39 23.63
C ILE A 539 9.05 -6.20 24.94
N GLY A 540 9.52 -7.45 24.88
CA GLY A 540 9.77 -8.29 26.05
C GLY A 540 8.52 -8.90 26.70
N ILE A 541 7.40 -8.96 25.97
CA ILE A 541 6.15 -9.64 26.36
C ILE A 541 6.01 -10.88 25.46
N ASP A 542 5.65 -12.05 26.01
CA ASP A 542 5.50 -13.29 25.24
C ASP A 542 4.48 -13.16 24.11
N GLY A 543 3.40 -12.40 24.35
CA GLY A 543 2.37 -12.12 23.36
C GLY A 543 1.01 -11.84 23.97
N VAL A 544 0.01 -11.79 23.09
CA VAL A 544 -1.39 -11.63 23.45
C VAL A 544 -2.26 -12.62 22.68
N ILE A 545 -3.42 -12.97 23.25
CA ILE A 545 -4.39 -13.81 22.56
C ILE A 545 -4.84 -13.15 21.24
N ALA A 546 -4.81 -13.93 20.17
CA ALA A 546 -5.27 -13.50 18.85
C ALA A 546 -6.65 -14.10 18.53
N TYR A 547 -7.52 -13.30 17.93
CA TYR A 547 -8.82 -13.73 17.39
C TYR A 547 -9.17 -12.95 16.13
N ASP A 548 -10.08 -13.50 15.32
CA ASP A 548 -10.52 -12.90 14.06
C ASP A 548 -11.66 -11.90 14.32
N SER A 549 -11.30 -10.64 14.58
CA SER A 549 -12.26 -9.55 14.81
C SER A 549 -13.09 -9.21 13.56
N LEU A 550 -12.49 -9.31 12.36
CA LEU A 550 -13.19 -9.09 11.09
C LEU A 550 -14.23 -10.18 10.83
N GLY A 551 -13.89 -11.44 11.09
CA GLY A 551 -14.83 -12.56 10.99
C GLY A 551 -15.97 -12.45 12.01
N LEU A 552 -15.70 -11.99 13.24
CA LEU A 552 -16.74 -11.71 14.23
C LEU A 552 -17.69 -10.62 13.74
N TYR A 553 -17.17 -9.51 13.23
CA TYR A 553 -17.98 -8.43 12.68
C TYR A 553 -18.84 -8.92 11.51
N ARG A 554 -18.26 -9.56 10.51
CA ARG A 554 -18.97 -10.07 9.32
C ARG A 554 -20.02 -11.13 9.62
N SER A 555 -19.86 -11.87 10.71
CA SER A 555 -20.87 -12.83 11.17
C SER A 555 -22.06 -12.18 11.86
N GLY A 556 -22.03 -10.85 12.08
CA GLY A 556 -23.04 -10.12 12.84
C GLY A 556 -22.99 -10.44 14.33
N TYR A 557 -21.81 -10.73 14.86
CA TYR A 557 -21.63 -11.06 16.27
C TYR A 557 -21.86 -9.85 17.17
N TYR A 558 -21.35 -8.69 16.79
CA TYR A 558 -21.49 -7.46 17.57
C TYR A 558 -22.87 -6.81 17.41
N ILE A 559 -23.29 -6.08 18.45
CA ILE A 559 -24.38 -5.12 18.36
C ILE A 559 -23.77 -3.80 17.89
N GLU A 560 -24.26 -3.28 16.77
CA GLU A 560 -23.80 -2.04 16.17
C GLU A 560 -24.65 -0.86 16.63
N THR A 561 -24.00 0.28 16.87
CA THR A 561 -24.65 1.56 17.15
C THR A 561 -23.96 2.63 16.31
N GLU A 562 -24.70 3.22 15.36
CA GLU A 562 -24.27 4.29 14.46
C GLU A 562 -24.08 5.65 15.17
#